data_60a796a7482fc69b730b7a81cc2775b9
#
_entry.id   60a796a7482fc69b730b7a81cc2775b9
#
_cell.length_a   1.000
_cell.length_b   1.000
_cell.length_c   1.000
_cell.angle_alpha   90.00
_cell.angle_beta   90.00
_cell.angle_gamma   90.00
#
_symmetry.space_group_name_H-M   'P 1'
#
loop_
_entity.id
_entity.type
_entity.pdbx_description
1 polymer ?
#
loop_
_entity_poly.entity_id
_entity_poly.type
_entity_poly.pdbx_seq_one_letter_code
_entity_poly.pdbx_strand_id
1 'polypeptide(L)'
;MIVAKIPGALCRHFFLCAIFFSFVQTGVARTRTPSRSPIPPTIKTTAKKNPPQDDSFNFTAAKDLALEPENARKADALADFVEGTRLEENADLENALASYEKVLNVDPGQSELALRVAALLSRQEDFPRAIDVLKDAIKAKPKEAGPYLQLSFIYDKYLKKTEQAAKYANQAITLDPQNFDAYQRLYEIALATNDTKKALQALERAAAVKSDDPSFWIRLGKLYGSIVFKPETEPKPEDIKRVNDFFKRAVDDAGDDPAVLKDVADYFAASQQVQEAIPLYLRVLELEPDDANAREKLASGFVLTNQRGKAIEMLQEIIKQHPEKYHPYDLLAQLLDDNGRALDRDNKPDAAKAEFAKAAENYEQSLLINPAHANTYLRLAELLIAPLKQSEKAAKVLTEARRRFPAVPEFTYFLALALREAKHPQQAVTTFEEALNEAEAENEEVLTARFYFDYGATAEQAGFYDKAADLFRKSIALDPPNAAEAYNYIGFMWAEHNIHLEEAEDMIGRALQLDPNNGAYLDSLGWLHYRKGKYEDALKELLRAAQNLTRDDPVVFEHIGDTYAKLSRVSQALDFWQKAIVLNPENKSLAEKIESTKTTMSKGPPAKINRID
;
A
#
# COMPACT_ATOMS: atom_id res chain seq x y z
N MET A 1 -1.91 25.90 16.52
CA MET A 1 -1.67 24.46 16.60
C MET A 1 -3.00 23.73 16.44
N ILE A 2 -3.46 23.57 15.21
CA ILE A 2 -4.69 22.83 14.88
C ILE A 2 -4.28 21.86 13.78
N VAL A 3 -4.15 20.59 14.16
CA VAL A 3 -4.05 19.48 13.21
C VAL A 3 -5.46 19.21 12.72
N ALA A 4 -5.81 19.74 11.55
CA ALA A 4 -7.06 19.43 10.89
C ALA A 4 -7.09 17.95 10.50
N LYS A 5 -8.17 17.28 10.85
CA LYS A 5 -8.51 15.92 10.42
C LYS A 5 -8.48 15.83 8.90
N ILE A 6 -7.55 15.05 8.36
CA ILE A 6 -7.65 14.56 6.99
C ILE A 6 -8.77 13.51 7.00
N PRO A 7 -9.80 13.63 6.18
CA PRO A 7 -10.84 12.59 6.10
C PRO A 7 -10.21 11.32 5.52
N GLY A 8 -10.31 10.21 6.25
CA GLY A 8 -9.82 8.89 5.86
C GLY A 8 -10.60 8.21 4.72
N ALA A 9 -11.01 8.97 3.69
CA ALA A 9 -11.79 8.47 2.56
C ALA A 9 -10.97 8.17 1.30
N LEU A 10 -9.72 8.64 1.19
CA LEU A 10 -8.92 8.45 -0.04
C LEU A 10 -8.07 7.18 -0.07
N CYS A 11 -7.96 6.44 1.04
CA CYS A 11 -7.16 5.20 1.09
C CYS A 11 -7.94 3.94 0.68
N ARG A 12 -9.26 4.02 0.40
CA ARG A 12 -10.10 2.85 0.09
C ARG A 12 -10.09 2.40 -1.37
N HIS A 13 -9.61 3.21 -2.32
CA HIS A 13 -9.77 2.91 -3.75
C HIS A 13 -8.51 2.38 -4.47
N PHE A 14 -7.33 2.51 -3.87
CA PHE A 14 -6.09 2.10 -4.56
C PHE A 14 -5.65 0.64 -4.31
N PHE A 15 -6.22 -0.05 -3.31
CA PHE A 15 -5.81 -1.43 -3.00
C PHE A 15 -6.57 -2.52 -3.76
N LEU A 16 -7.72 -2.22 -4.34
CA LEU A 16 -8.54 -3.22 -5.06
C LEU A 16 -8.09 -3.50 -6.51
N CYS A 17 -7.37 -2.60 -7.16
CA CYS A 17 -6.89 -2.81 -8.53
C CYS A 17 -5.60 -3.63 -8.66
N ALA A 18 -4.78 -3.73 -7.61
CA ALA A 18 -3.49 -4.44 -7.68
C ALA A 18 -3.60 -5.96 -7.52
N ILE A 19 -4.69 -6.46 -6.94
CA ILE A 19 -4.82 -7.90 -6.61
C ILE A 19 -5.36 -8.74 -7.80
N PHE A 20 -6.08 -8.14 -8.74
CA PHE A 20 -6.68 -8.89 -9.85
C PHE A 20 -5.76 -9.10 -11.07
N PHE A 21 -4.62 -8.39 -11.17
CA PHE A 21 -3.73 -8.52 -12.34
C PHE A 21 -2.52 -9.43 -12.14
N SER A 22 -2.26 -9.93 -10.93
CA SER A 22 -1.07 -10.77 -10.64
C SER A 22 -1.29 -12.29 -10.82
N PHE A 23 -2.47 -12.76 -11.19
CA PHE A 23 -2.79 -14.21 -11.20
C PHE A 23 -2.79 -14.87 -12.59
N VAL A 24 -2.37 -14.20 -13.66
CA VAL A 24 -2.35 -14.82 -15.02
C VAL A 24 -0.94 -14.97 -15.60
N GLN A 25 0.12 -14.68 -14.87
CA GLN A 25 1.49 -14.94 -15.34
C GLN A 25 2.31 -15.78 -14.36
N THR A 26 1.99 -17.05 -14.28
CA THR A 26 2.96 -18.08 -13.85
C THR A 26 3.28 -18.97 -15.03
N GLY A 27 4.51 -18.91 -15.50
CA GLY A 27 5.01 -19.92 -16.40
C GLY A 27 5.92 -19.45 -17.51
N VAL A 28 6.98 -18.70 -17.21
CA VAL A 28 8.22 -18.81 -18.00
C VAL A 28 9.40 -18.63 -17.04
N ALA A 29 9.92 -19.74 -16.57
CA ALA A 29 11.20 -19.79 -15.88
C ALA A 29 12.30 -19.43 -16.90
N ARG A 30 12.90 -18.25 -16.76
CA ARG A 30 14.16 -17.93 -17.43
C ARG A 30 15.28 -18.73 -16.78
N THR A 31 15.69 -19.82 -17.44
CA THR A 31 16.93 -20.53 -17.14
C THR A 31 18.11 -19.59 -17.34
N ARG A 32 18.85 -19.34 -16.28
CA ARG A 32 20.18 -18.70 -16.34
C ARG A 32 21.13 -19.63 -17.06
N THR A 33 21.72 -19.18 -18.14
CA THR A 33 22.88 -19.82 -18.79
C THR A 33 24.06 -19.82 -17.83
N PRO A 34 24.73 -20.97 -17.61
CA PRO A 34 25.96 -20.99 -16.84
C PRO A 34 27.12 -20.40 -17.67
N SER A 35 27.92 -19.57 -17.01
CA SER A 35 29.17 -18.99 -17.54
C SER A 35 30.14 -20.10 -17.93
N ARG A 36 30.65 -20.03 -19.15
CA ARG A 36 31.72 -20.87 -19.64
C ARG A 36 33.02 -20.56 -18.88
N SER A 37 33.54 -21.56 -18.18
CA SER A 37 34.94 -21.62 -17.76
C SER A 37 35.86 -21.92 -18.96
N PRO A 38 37.11 -21.44 -18.96
CA PRO A 38 38.01 -21.56 -20.13
C PRO A 38 38.54 -22.99 -20.31
N ILE A 39 38.55 -23.42 -21.57
CA ILE A 39 39.09 -24.70 -22.04
C ILE A 39 40.65 -24.66 -21.94
N PRO A 40 41.30 -25.68 -21.36
CA PRO A 40 42.75 -25.81 -21.43
C PRO A 40 43.22 -26.31 -22.82
N PRO A 41 44.48 -26.07 -23.20
CA PRO A 41 44.92 -26.22 -24.57
C PRO A 41 45.07 -27.69 -25.00
N THR A 42 44.72 -27.92 -26.26
CA THR A 42 44.74 -29.19 -26.96
C THR A 42 46.19 -29.71 -27.14
N ILE A 43 46.48 -30.88 -26.61
CA ILE A 43 47.71 -31.65 -26.95
C ILE A 43 47.41 -32.44 -28.24
N LYS A 44 48.15 -32.12 -29.29
CA LYS A 44 48.17 -32.93 -30.52
C LYS A 44 48.98 -34.19 -30.29
N THR A 45 48.34 -35.35 -30.25
CA THR A 45 49.01 -36.64 -30.44
C THR A 45 48.49 -37.29 -31.70
N THR A 46 49.36 -37.34 -32.70
CA THR A 46 49.18 -38.15 -33.89
C THR A 46 49.42 -39.61 -33.55
N ALA A 47 48.39 -40.42 -33.55
CA ALA A 47 48.52 -41.86 -33.63
C ALA A 47 47.44 -42.37 -34.60
N LYS A 48 47.90 -42.86 -35.75
CA LYS A 48 47.08 -43.70 -36.64
C LYS A 48 46.68 -44.95 -35.85
N LYS A 49 45.38 -45.09 -35.53
CA LYS A 49 44.81 -46.37 -35.14
C LYS A 49 43.81 -46.79 -36.20
N ASN A 50 43.97 -48.04 -36.64
CA ASN A 50 43.03 -48.75 -37.46
C ASN A 50 41.61 -48.70 -36.83
N PRO A 51 40.53 -48.68 -37.62
CA PRO A 51 39.20 -48.77 -37.07
C PRO A 51 39.05 -50.10 -36.29
N PRO A 52 38.37 -50.05 -35.13
CA PRO A 52 38.09 -51.29 -34.42
C PRO A 52 37.23 -52.19 -35.32
N GLN A 53 37.60 -53.46 -35.43
CA GLN A 53 36.73 -54.49 -35.97
C GLN A 53 35.44 -54.48 -35.20
N ASP A 54 34.31 -54.40 -35.92
CA ASP A 54 32.98 -54.51 -35.40
C ASP A 54 32.77 -55.97 -34.88
N ASP A 55 33.02 -56.16 -33.59
CA ASP A 55 32.63 -57.39 -32.89
C ASP A 55 31.13 -57.33 -32.57
N SER A 56 30.31 -57.11 -33.58
CA SER A 56 28.85 -57.33 -33.46
C SER A 56 28.64 -58.84 -33.25
N PHE A 57 28.55 -59.24 -31.97
CA PHE A 57 28.08 -60.54 -31.61
C PHE A 57 26.59 -60.64 -32.02
N ASN A 58 26.35 -61.25 -33.19
CA ASN A 58 25.02 -61.68 -33.59
C ASN A 58 24.60 -62.82 -32.69
N PHE A 59 24.06 -62.51 -31.52
CA PHE A 59 23.38 -63.48 -30.69
C PHE A 59 22.04 -63.79 -31.36
N THR A 60 21.96 -64.88 -32.08
CA THR A 60 20.66 -65.55 -32.36
C THR A 60 20.18 -66.12 -31.05
N ALA A 61 19.16 -65.52 -30.47
CA ALA A 61 18.52 -66.00 -29.26
C ALA A 61 18.10 -67.50 -29.51
N ALA A 62 18.40 -68.41 -28.56
CA ALA A 62 17.93 -69.73 -28.61
C ALA A 62 16.40 -69.74 -28.78
N LYS A 63 15.84 -70.73 -29.52
CA LYS A 63 14.42 -70.75 -29.83
C LYS A 63 13.51 -70.75 -28.60
N ASP A 64 14.02 -71.25 -27.49
CA ASP A 64 13.36 -71.29 -26.18
C ASP A 64 13.42 -69.97 -25.41
N LEU A 65 14.22 -69.02 -25.87
CA LEU A 65 14.29 -67.64 -25.35
C LEU A 65 13.58 -66.61 -26.25
N ALA A 66 12.98 -67.05 -27.37
CA ALA A 66 12.19 -66.15 -28.21
C ALA A 66 10.92 -65.73 -27.49
N LEU A 67 10.66 -64.43 -27.41
CA LEU A 67 9.41 -63.92 -26.87
C LEU A 67 8.25 -64.36 -27.75
N GLU A 68 7.14 -64.77 -27.11
CA GLU A 68 5.86 -64.89 -27.83
C GLU A 68 5.57 -63.63 -28.63
N PRO A 69 4.93 -63.74 -29.82
CA PRO A 69 4.73 -62.54 -30.70
C PRO A 69 4.06 -61.34 -30.03
N GLU A 70 3.19 -61.60 -29.07
CA GLU A 70 2.56 -60.53 -28.29
C GLU A 70 3.55 -59.86 -27.31
N ASN A 71 4.39 -60.65 -26.64
CA ASN A 71 5.40 -60.16 -25.72
C ASN A 71 6.53 -59.42 -26.47
N ALA A 72 6.86 -59.85 -27.70
CA ALA A 72 7.80 -59.17 -28.58
C ALA A 72 7.27 -57.78 -28.96
N ARG A 73 6.00 -57.65 -29.35
CA ARG A 73 5.36 -56.36 -29.64
C ARG A 73 5.37 -55.41 -28.42
N LYS A 74 5.12 -55.97 -27.23
CA LYS A 74 5.18 -55.18 -25.98
C LYS A 74 6.59 -54.72 -25.68
N ALA A 75 7.61 -55.54 -25.92
CA ALA A 75 9.00 -55.19 -25.74
C ALA A 75 9.45 -54.07 -26.73
N ASP A 76 9.03 -54.20 -28.00
CA ASP A 76 9.28 -53.18 -29.03
C ASP A 76 8.59 -51.85 -28.65
N ALA A 77 7.35 -51.87 -28.18
CA ALA A 77 6.63 -50.68 -27.73
C ALA A 77 7.31 -50.01 -26.51
N LEU A 78 7.85 -50.82 -25.58
CA LEU A 78 8.61 -50.28 -24.45
C LEU A 78 9.92 -49.60 -24.92
N ALA A 79 10.62 -50.20 -25.89
CA ALA A 79 11.83 -49.61 -26.50
C ALA A 79 11.48 -48.29 -27.22
N ASP A 80 10.39 -48.27 -28.01
CA ASP A 80 9.90 -47.05 -28.66
C ASP A 80 9.49 -45.96 -27.63
N PHE A 81 8.90 -46.34 -26.48
CA PHE A 81 8.59 -45.39 -25.41
C PHE A 81 9.86 -44.74 -24.82
N VAL A 82 10.86 -45.58 -24.49
CA VAL A 82 12.15 -45.09 -23.95
C VAL A 82 12.84 -44.17 -24.96
N GLU A 83 12.86 -44.56 -26.24
CA GLU A 83 13.44 -43.74 -27.30
C GLU A 83 12.66 -42.43 -27.48
N GLY A 84 11.33 -42.47 -27.47
CA GLY A 84 10.50 -41.27 -27.52
C GLY A 84 10.80 -40.31 -26.35
N THR A 85 10.96 -40.84 -25.14
CA THR A 85 11.33 -40.03 -23.96
C THR A 85 12.71 -39.39 -24.12
N ARG A 86 13.70 -40.14 -24.58
CA ARG A 86 15.07 -39.65 -24.84
C ARG A 86 15.08 -38.56 -25.90
N LEU A 87 14.32 -38.72 -26.98
CA LEU A 87 14.22 -37.75 -28.06
C LEU A 87 13.53 -36.45 -27.59
N GLU A 88 12.49 -36.55 -26.77
CA GLU A 88 11.81 -35.39 -26.19
C GLU A 88 12.73 -34.61 -25.25
N GLU A 89 13.51 -35.28 -24.39
CA GLU A 89 14.52 -34.66 -23.54
C GLU A 89 15.60 -33.91 -24.35
N ASN A 90 15.92 -34.38 -25.54
CA ASN A 90 16.83 -33.74 -26.49
C ASN A 90 16.14 -32.70 -27.40
N ALA A 91 14.87 -32.35 -27.11
CA ALA A 91 14.03 -31.42 -27.88
C ALA A 91 13.80 -31.84 -29.36
N ASP A 92 14.01 -33.10 -29.69
CA ASP A 92 13.68 -33.69 -30.99
C ASP A 92 12.21 -34.18 -30.96
N LEU A 93 11.29 -33.22 -30.97
CA LEU A 93 9.85 -33.48 -30.76
C LEU A 93 9.22 -34.26 -31.93
N GLU A 94 9.74 -34.11 -33.15
CA GLU A 94 9.20 -34.84 -34.32
C GLU A 94 9.46 -36.34 -34.23
N ASN A 95 10.70 -36.73 -33.96
CA ASN A 95 11.08 -38.14 -33.81
C ASN A 95 10.51 -38.73 -32.51
N ALA A 96 10.43 -37.94 -31.42
CA ALA A 96 9.76 -38.35 -30.18
C ALA A 96 8.30 -38.71 -30.45
N LEU A 97 7.57 -37.87 -31.18
CA LEU A 97 6.18 -38.07 -31.56
C LEU A 97 6.02 -39.37 -32.39
N ALA A 98 6.88 -39.57 -33.38
CA ALA A 98 6.86 -40.80 -34.21
C ALA A 98 7.07 -42.08 -33.38
N SER A 99 7.95 -42.02 -32.38
CA SER A 99 8.20 -43.14 -31.46
C SER A 99 7.01 -43.37 -30.55
N TYR A 100 6.40 -42.36 -29.97
CA TYR A 100 5.21 -42.46 -29.13
C TYR A 100 3.99 -42.97 -29.88
N GLU A 101 3.79 -42.59 -31.16
CA GLU A 101 2.71 -43.08 -32.01
C GLU A 101 2.83 -44.60 -32.27
N LYS A 102 4.05 -45.14 -32.42
CA LYS A 102 4.23 -46.61 -32.52
C LYS A 102 3.76 -47.31 -31.25
N VAL A 103 4.03 -46.77 -30.07
CA VAL A 103 3.53 -47.30 -28.80
C VAL A 103 2.00 -47.31 -28.78
N LEU A 104 1.37 -46.17 -29.12
CA LEU A 104 -0.09 -46.05 -29.15
C LEU A 104 -0.76 -46.92 -30.21
N ASN A 105 -0.08 -47.23 -31.31
CA ASN A 105 -0.57 -48.20 -32.30
C ASN A 105 -0.64 -49.64 -31.75
N VAL A 106 0.23 -49.99 -30.79
CA VAL A 106 0.21 -51.29 -30.10
C VAL A 106 -0.81 -51.29 -28.97
N ASP A 107 -0.85 -50.23 -28.16
CA ASP A 107 -1.78 -50.08 -27.04
C ASP A 107 -2.36 -48.67 -27.00
N PRO A 108 -3.47 -48.41 -27.69
CA PRO A 108 -4.14 -47.11 -27.64
C PRO A 108 -4.65 -46.70 -26.25
N GLY A 109 -4.76 -47.70 -25.34
CA GLY A 109 -5.23 -47.48 -23.99
C GLY A 109 -4.19 -46.86 -23.04
N GLN A 110 -2.99 -46.51 -23.50
CA GLN A 110 -1.99 -45.76 -22.72
C GLN A 110 -2.40 -44.28 -22.60
N SER A 111 -3.40 -44.00 -21.74
CA SER A 111 -4.06 -42.71 -21.68
C SER A 111 -3.11 -41.54 -21.37
N GLU A 112 -2.14 -41.74 -20.47
CA GLU A 112 -1.13 -40.68 -20.16
C GLU A 112 -0.26 -40.37 -21.40
N LEU A 113 0.16 -41.40 -22.13
CA LEU A 113 0.90 -41.22 -23.38
C LEU A 113 0.04 -40.54 -24.46
N ALA A 114 -1.22 -40.95 -24.59
CA ALA A 114 -2.16 -40.34 -25.50
C ALA A 114 -2.37 -38.82 -25.20
N LEU A 115 -2.47 -38.46 -23.93
CA LEU A 115 -2.54 -37.07 -23.49
C LEU A 115 -1.26 -36.29 -23.87
N ARG A 116 -0.08 -36.90 -23.66
CA ARG A 116 1.22 -36.32 -24.00
C ARG A 116 1.36 -36.09 -25.51
N VAL A 117 1.03 -37.10 -26.30
CA VAL A 117 1.03 -37.05 -27.79
C VAL A 117 0.04 -36.00 -28.28
N ALA A 118 -1.17 -35.97 -27.76
CA ALA A 118 -2.17 -34.97 -28.13
C ALA A 118 -1.72 -33.51 -27.78
N ALA A 119 -1.00 -33.35 -26.67
CA ALA A 119 -0.41 -32.04 -26.31
C ALA A 119 0.71 -31.63 -27.28
N LEU A 120 1.59 -32.58 -27.68
CA LEU A 120 2.64 -32.30 -28.67
C LEU A 120 2.05 -31.96 -30.04
N LEU A 121 1.08 -32.72 -30.52
CA LEU A 121 0.37 -32.46 -31.77
C LEU A 121 -0.35 -31.09 -31.73
N SER A 122 -0.97 -30.76 -30.61
CA SER A 122 -1.63 -29.45 -30.43
C SER A 122 -0.66 -28.26 -30.50
N ARG A 123 0.58 -28.43 -30.03
CA ARG A 123 1.65 -27.43 -30.16
C ARG A 123 2.11 -27.25 -31.63
N GLN A 124 2.00 -28.31 -32.43
CA GLN A 124 2.26 -28.30 -33.86
C GLN A 124 1.03 -27.88 -34.69
N GLU A 125 -0.07 -27.52 -34.05
CA GLU A 125 -1.36 -27.16 -34.64
C GLU A 125 -2.03 -28.32 -35.43
N ASP A 126 -1.57 -29.54 -35.24
CA ASP A 126 -2.17 -30.77 -35.83
C ASP A 126 -3.33 -31.29 -34.96
N PHE A 127 -4.38 -30.49 -34.87
CA PHE A 127 -5.56 -30.80 -34.07
C PHE A 127 -6.32 -32.08 -34.56
N PRO A 128 -6.40 -32.34 -35.87
CA PRO A 128 -7.05 -33.57 -36.34
C PRO A 128 -6.41 -34.83 -35.75
N ARG A 129 -5.06 -34.98 -35.85
CA ARG A 129 -4.37 -36.15 -35.30
C ARG A 129 -4.46 -36.20 -33.78
N ALA A 130 -4.33 -35.05 -33.08
CA ALA A 130 -4.51 -34.95 -31.63
C ALA A 130 -5.89 -35.49 -31.18
N ILE A 131 -6.95 -35.14 -31.92
CA ILE A 131 -8.31 -35.60 -31.65
C ILE A 131 -8.45 -37.08 -31.90
N ASP A 132 -7.87 -37.63 -32.98
CA ASP A 132 -7.97 -39.04 -33.31
C ASP A 132 -7.24 -39.91 -32.26
N VAL A 133 -6.04 -39.53 -31.86
CA VAL A 133 -5.29 -40.19 -30.77
C VAL A 133 -6.12 -40.26 -29.47
N LEU A 134 -6.74 -39.14 -29.07
CA LEU A 134 -7.57 -39.10 -27.86
C LEU A 134 -8.86 -39.95 -28.01
N LYS A 135 -9.48 -39.97 -29.20
CA LYS A 135 -10.66 -40.82 -29.45
C LYS A 135 -10.32 -42.29 -29.44
N ASP A 136 -9.15 -42.69 -29.93
CA ASP A 136 -8.70 -44.07 -29.89
C ASP A 136 -8.39 -44.48 -28.45
N ALA A 137 -7.78 -43.60 -27.63
CA ALA A 137 -7.61 -43.83 -26.21
C ALA A 137 -8.97 -44.00 -25.49
N ILE A 138 -9.96 -43.16 -25.77
CA ILE A 138 -11.32 -43.30 -25.23
C ILE A 138 -11.98 -44.63 -25.66
N LYS A 139 -11.82 -45.03 -26.90
CA LYS A 139 -12.35 -46.30 -27.40
C LYS A 139 -11.75 -47.51 -26.70
N ALA A 140 -10.44 -47.43 -26.41
CA ALA A 140 -9.72 -48.47 -25.68
C ALA A 140 -10.08 -48.51 -24.19
N LYS A 141 -10.16 -47.32 -23.57
CA LYS A 141 -10.47 -47.14 -22.14
C LYS A 141 -11.55 -46.08 -21.91
N PRO A 142 -12.82 -46.39 -22.11
CA PRO A 142 -13.92 -45.41 -22.10
C PRO A 142 -14.24 -44.83 -20.71
N LYS A 143 -13.65 -45.34 -19.62
CA LYS A 143 -13.90 -44.91 -18.26
C LYS A 143 -12.83 -43.93 -17.73
N GLU A 144 -11.82 -43.63 -18.49
CA GLU A 144 -10.78 -42.67 -18.09
C GLU A 144 -11.18 -41.21 -18.46
N ALA A 145 -11.24 -40.32 -17.48
CA ALA A 145 -11.72 -38.93 -17.67
C ALA A 145 -10.72 -38.04 -18.44
N GLY A 146 -9.41 -38.32 -18.31
CA GLY A 146 -8.35 -37.46 -18.87
C GLY A 146 -8.49 -37.18 -20.38
N PRO A 147 -8.64 -38.19 -21.25
CA PRO A 147 -8.80 -37.96 -22.69
C PRO A 147 -10.04 -37.14 -23.06
N TYR A 148 -11.14 -37.25 -22.32
CA TYR A 148 -12.33 -36.42 -22.52
C TYR A 148 -12.04 -34.97 -22.15
N LEU A 149 -11.35 -34.75 -21.06
CA LEU A 149 -10.98 -33.41 -20.61
C LEU A 149 -10.04 -32.71 -21.62
N GLN A 150 -9.07 -33.44 -22.16
CA GLN A 150 -8.16 -32.93 -23.18
C GLN A 150 -8.89 -32.62 -24.50
N LEU A 151 -9.85 -33.45 -24.92
CA LEU A 151 -10.73 -33.15 -26.06
C LEU A 151 -11.54 -31.89 -25.82
N SER A 152 -12.11 -31.74 -24.62
CA SER A 152 -12.81 -30.50 -24.25
C SER A 152 -11.91 -29.28 -24.43
N PHE A 153 -10.66 -29.37 -23.98
CA PHE A 153 -9.67 -28.30 -24.12
C PHE A 153 -9.40 -27.94 -25.59
N ILE A 154 -9.12 -28.94 -26.43
CA ILE A 154 -8.83 -28.73 -27.86
C ILE A 154 -10.04 -28.08 -28.57
N TYR A 155 -11.25 -28.59 -28.32
CA TYR A 155 -12.46 -28.07 -28.94
C TYR A 155 -12.76 -26.63 -28.51
N ASP A 156 -12.50 -26.26 -27.27
CA ASP A 156 -12.72 -24.89 -26.77
C ASP A 156 -11.64 -23.93 -27.23
N LYS A 157 -10.38 -24.22 -26.91
CA LYS A 157 -9.28 -23.26 -27.10
C LYS A 157 -8.88 -23.06 -28.55
N TYR A 158 -8.81 -24.16 -29.31
CA TYR A 158 -8.28 -24.11 -30.65
C TYR A 158 -9.38 -24.11 -31.73
N LEU A 159 -10.39 -24.95 -31.58
CA LEU A 159 -11.42 -25.09 -32.62
C LEU A 159 -12.66 -24.20 -32.40
N LYS A 160 -12.77 -23.55 -31.25
CA LYS A 160 -13.90 -22.68 -30.87
C LYS A 160 -15.27 -23.36 -30.95
N LYS A 161 -15.31 -24.68 -30.74
CA LYS A 161 -16.54 -25.50 -30.76
C LYS A 161 -17.04 -25.73 -29.35
N THR A 162 -17.59 -24.68 -28.73
CA THR A 162 -17.98 -24.62 -27.32
C THR A 162 -18.99 -25.70 -26.89
N GLU A 163 -19.96 -26.04 -27.74
CA GLU A 163 -20.94 -27.11 -27.42
C GLU A 163 -20.28 -28.48 -27.33
N GLN A 164 -19.35 -28.78 -28.23
CA GLN A 164 -18.61 -30.06 -28.21
C GLN A 164 -17.66 -30.09 -27.04
N ALA A 165 -16.99 -28.98 -26.74
CA ALA A 165 -16.13 -28.84 -25.58
C ALA A 165 -16.91 -29.11 -24.28
N ALA A 166 -18.07 -28.46 -24.11
CA ALA A 166 -18.93 -28.67 -22.94
C ALA A 166 -19.45 -30.10 -22.82
N LYS A 167 -19.77 -30.76 -23.96
CA LYS A 167 -20.16 -32.20 -23.97
C LYS A 167 -19.05 -33.09 -23.40
N TYR A 168 -17.80 -32.89 -23.86
CA TYR A 168 -16.67 -33.67 -23.38
C TYR A 168 -16.34 -33.40 -21.91
N ALA A 169 -16.40 -32.14 -21.46
CA ALA A 169 -16.23 -31.80 -20.05
C ALA A 169 -17.29 -32.46 -19.16
N ASN A 170 -18.55 -32.46 -19.59
CA ASN A 170 -19.63 -33.17 -18.86
C ASN A 170 -19.40 -34.70 -18.79
N GLN A 171 -18.85 -35.31 -19.86
CA GLN A 171 -18.48 -36.73 -19.83
C GLN A 171 -17.36 -36.99 -18.81
N ALA A 172 -16.34 -36.10 -18.76
CA ALA A 172 -15.28 -36.19 -17.76
C ALA A 172 -15.83 -36.13 -16.34
N ILE A 173 -16.75 -35.20 -16.05
CA ILE A 173 -17.42 -35.08 -14.73
C ILE A 173 -18.20 -36.36 -14.38
N THR A 174 -18.86 -36.97 -15.36
CA THR A 174 -19.63 -38.22 -15.12
C THR A 174 -18.71 -39.37 -14.75
N LEU A 175 -17.51 -39.41 -15.33
CA LEU A 175 -16.53 -40.47 -15.10
C LEU A 175 -15.74 -40.27 -13.81
N ASP A 176 -15.38 -39.05 -13.53
CA ASP A 176 -14.65 -38.63 -12.32
C ASP A 176 -15.26 -37.35 -11.73
N PRO A 177 -16.25 -37.48 -10.86
CA PRO A 177 -16.91 -36.34 -10.24
C PRO A 177 -16.00 -35.52 -9.29
N GLN A 178 -14.89 -36.07 -8.82
CA GLN A 178 -13.96 -35.38 -7.95
C GLN A 178 -12.91 -34.59 -8.74
N ASN A 179 -12.83 -34.75 -10.04
CA ASN A 179 -11.91 -34.04 -10.90
C ASN A 179 -12.35 -32.56 -11.09
N PHE A 180 -11.74 -31.68 -10.33
CA PHE A 180 -12.07 -30.26 -10.36
C PHE A 180 -11.85 -29.61 -11.73
N ASP A 181 -10.83 -30.10 -12.50
CA ASP A 181 -10.49 -29.51 -13.80
C ASP A 181 -11.65 -29.59 -14.80
N ALA A 182 -12.50 -30.58 -14.67
CA ALA A 182 -13.67 -30.74 -15.54
C ALA A 182 -14.75 -29.66 -15.26
N TYR A 183 -14.96 -29.28 -13.99
CA TYR A 183 -15.85 -28.18 -13.62
C TYR A 183 -15.25 -26.83 -14.01
N GLN A 184 -13.96 -26.65 -13.77
CA GLN A 184 -13.23 -25.45 -14.21
C GLN A 184 -13.34 -25.27 -15.71
N ARG A 185 -13.26 -26.36 -16.48
CA ARG A 185 -13.43 -26.30 -17.94
C ARG A 185 -14.81 -25.81 -18.34
N LEU A 186 -15.89 -26.32 -17.72
CA LEU A 186 -17.24 -25.81 -17.96
C LEU A 186 -17.40 -24.33 -17.60
N TYR A 187 -16.79 -23.94 -16.48
CA TYR A 187 -16.75 -22.55 -16.04
C TYR A 187 -16.06 -21.64 -17.09
N GLU A 188 -14.87 -22.02 -17.57
CA GLU A 188 -14.12 -21.27 -18.57
C GLU A 188 -14.86 -21.16 -19.92
N ILE A 189 -15.49 -22.26 -20.37
CA ILE A 189 -16.32 -22.28 -21.58
C ILE A 189 -17.50 -21.32 -21.44
N ALA A 190 -18.16 -21.30 -20.27
CA ALA A 190 -19.29 -20.41 -20.04
C ALA A 190 -18.87 -18.94 -19.98
N LEU A 191 -17.72 -18.63 -19.38
CA LEU A 191 -17.17 -17.25 -19.38
C LEU A 191 -16.77 -16.79 -20.80
N ALA A 192 -16.17 -17.67 -21.60
CA ALA A 192 -15.81 -17.35 -22.98
C ALA A 192 -17.02 -17.01 -23.87
N THR A 193 -18.22 -17.47 -23.48
CA THR A 193 -19.50 -17.14 -24.13
C THR A 193 -20.30 -16.05 -23.39
N ASN A 194 -19.70 -15.39 -22.38
CA ASN A 194 -20.34 -14.38 -21.51
C ASN A 194 -21.60 -14.92 -20.77
N ASP A 195 -21.70 -16.24 -20.57
CA ASP A 195 -22.81 -16.86 -19.87
C ASP A 195 -22.46 -17.09 -18.38
N THR A 196 -22.47 -16.01 -17.59
CA THR A 196 -22.19 -16.03 -16.16
C THR A 196 -23.10 -17.02 -15.40
N LYS A 197 -24.35 -17.22 -15.88
CA LYS A 197 -25.29 -18.14 -15.25
C LYS A 197 -24.82 -19.59 -15.39
N LYS A 198 -24.36 -19.99 -16.58
CA LYS A 198 -23.80 -21.34 -16.78
C LYS A 198 -22.47 -21.51 -16.03
N ALA A 199 -21.64 -20.47 -15.97
CA ALA A 199 -20.42 -20.50 -15.18
C ALA A 199 -20.73 -20.80 -13.70
N LEU A 200 -21.69 -20.08 -13.11
CA LEU A 200 -22.13 -20.32 -11.74
C LEU A 200 -22.75 -21.71 -11.55
N GLN A 201 -23.55 -22.19 -12.51
CA GLN A 201 -24.10 -23.54 -12.46
C GLN A 201 -23.04 -24.63 -12.45
N ALA A 202 -21.93 -24.44 -13.17
CA ALA A 202 -20.81 -25.38 -13.15
C ALA A 202 -20.15 -25.42 -11.76
N LEU A 203 -19.95 -24.28 -11.12
CA LEU A 203 -19.39 -24.18 -9.78
C LEU A 203 -20.36 -24.74 -8.70
N GLU A 204 -21.65 -24.52 -8.82
CA GLU A 204 -22.64 -25.10 -7.90
C GLU A 204 -22.70 -26.64 -8.01
N ARG A 205 -22.49 -27.18 -9.21
CA ARG A 205 -22.33 -28.63 -9.37
C ARG A 205 -21.08 -29.16 -8.68
N ALA A 206 -19.95 -28.43 -8.78
CA ALA A 206 -18.74 -28.74 -8.03
C ALA A 206 -18.96 -28.67 -6.53
N ALA A 207 -19.69 -27.65 -6.05
CA ALA A 207 -19.99 -27.47 -4.63
C ALA A 207 -20.83 -28.62 -4.02
N ALA A 208 -21.57 -29.36 -4.84
CA ALA A 208 -22.36 -30.53 -4.42
C ALA A 208 -21.55 -31.82 -4.31
N VAL A 209 -20.28 -31.81 -4.74
CA VAL A 209 -19.39 -32.99 -4.69
C VAL A 209 -18.93 -33.23 -3.24
N LYS A 210 -18.72 -34.47 -2.89
CA LYS A 210 -18.01 -34.85 -1.67
C LYS A 210 -16.56 -35.05 -2.04
N SER A 211 -15.71 -34.11 -1.61
CA SER A 211 -14.27 -34.21 -1.81
C SER A 211 -13.59 -33.99 -0.46
N ASP A 212 -12.57 -34.80 -0.18
CA ASP A 212 -11.70 -34.67 0.99
C ASP A 212 -10.36 -33.99 0.58
N ASP A 213 -10.27 -33.46 -0.66
CA ASP A 213 -9.12 -32.73 -1.16
C ASP A 213 -9.25 -31.22 -0.84
N PRO A 214 -8.43 -30.66 0.05
CA PRO A 214 -8.45 -29.23 0.37
C PRO A 214 -8.28 -28.34 -0.87
N SER A 215 -7.47 -28.78 -1.84
CA SER A 215 -7.20 -28.00 -3.05
C SER A 215 -8.44 -27.84 -3.93
N PHE A 216 -9.33 -28.85 -3.91
CA PHE A 216 -10.63 -28.76 -4.58
C PHE A 216 -11.46 -27.59 -4.06
N TRP A 217 -11.56 -27.44 -2.73
CA TRP A 217 -12.34 -26.39 -2.10
C TRP A 217 -11.72 -25.00 -2.26
N ILE A 218 -10.39 -24.89 -2.16
CA ILE A 218 -9.66 -23.64 -2.41
C ILE A 218 -9.90 -23.14 -3.83
N ARG A 219 -9.75 -24.03 -4.83
CA ARG A 219 -9.96 -23.70 -6.24
C ARG A 219 -11.42 -23.30 -6.50
N LEU A 220 -12.37 -24.01 -5.90
CA LEU A 220 -13.80 -23.68 -6.00
C LEU A 220 -14.08 -22.31 -5.40
N GLY A 221 -13.57 -22.00 -4.21
CA GLY A 221 -13.70 -20.72 -3.55
C GLY A 221 -13.14 -19.57 -4.38
N LYS A 222 -11.94 -19.76 -4.93
CA LYS A 222 -11.28 -18.76 -5.80
C LYS A 222 -12.11 -18.47 -7.07
N LEU A 223 -12.60 -19.50 -7.78
CA LEU A 223 -13.42 -19.32 -8.98
C LEU A 223 -14.81 -18.74 -8.67
N TYR A 224 -15.45 -19.17 -7.59
CA TYR A 224 -16.74 -18.62 -7.17
C TYR A 224 -16.59 -17.13 -6.80
N GLY A 225 -15.57 -16.79 -6.04
CA GLY A 225 -15.23 -15.41 -5.65
C GLY A 225 -14.99 -14.52 -6.86
N SER A 226 -14.35 -15.02 -7.92
CA SER A 226 -14.10 -14.23 -9.14
C SER A 226 -15.37 -13.84 -9.91
N ILE A 227 -16.48 -14.56 -9.70
CA ILE A 227 -17.79 -14.18 -10.25
C ILE A 227 -18.50 -13.15 -9.36
N VAL A 228 -18.48 -13.35 -8.05
CA VAL A 228 -19.33 -12.60 -7.12
C VAL A 228 -18.67 -11.32 -6.59
N PHE A 229 -17.34 -11.28 -6.49
CA PHE A 229 -16.59 -10.10 -6.07
C PHE A 229 -16.16 -9.26 -7.28
N LYS A 230 -17.07 -8.40 -7.76
CA LYS A 230 -16.76 -7.46 -8.85
C LYS A 230 -16.37 -6.09 -8.27
N PRO A 231 -15.40 -5.38 -8.89
CA PRO A 231 -14.94 -4.08 -8.38
C PRO A 231 -16.02 -3.02 -8.24
N GLU A 232 -17.08 -3.12 -9.06
CA GLU A 232 -18.12 -2.08 -9.17
C GLU A 232 -19.39 -2.38 -8.34
N THR A 233 -19.47 -3.54 -7.66
CA THR A 233 -20.67 -3.95 -6.92
C THR A 233 -20.30 -4.52 -5.57
N GLU A 234 -20.98 -4.05 -4.51
CA GLU A 234 -20.85 -4.71 -3.21
C GLU A 234 -21.37 -6.15 -3.29
N PRO A 235 -20.55 -7.14 -2.87
CA PRO A 235 -20.99 -8.53 -2.86
C PRO A 235 -22.09 -8.73 -1.81
N LYS A 236 -23.04 -9.60 -2.10
CA LYS A 236 -24.10 -9.93 -1.15
C LYS A 236 -23.52 -10.73 0.03
N PRO A 237 -24.02 -10.52 1.26
CA PRO A 237 -23.56 -11.28 2.43
C PRO A 237 -23.64 -12.80 2.26
N GLU A 238 -24.65 -13.29 1.54
CA GLU A 238 -24.82 -14.72 1.21
C GLU A 238 -23.70 -15.26 0.31
N ASP A 239 -23.23 -14.43 -0.65
CA ASP A 239 -22.13 -14.83 -1.55
C ASP A 239 -20.81 -14.85 -0.79
N ILE A 240 -20.54 -13.85 0.07
CA ILE A 240 -19.36 -13.84 0.95
C ILE A 240 -19.37 -15.10 1.82
N LYS A 241 -20.48 -15.39 2.47
CA LYS A 241 -20.63 -16.58 3.31
C LYS A 241 -20.36 -17.85 2.51
N ARG A 242 -20.93 -17.95 1.30
CA ARG A 242 -20.76 -19.12 0.44
C ARG A 242 -19.29 -19.38 0.08
N VAL A 243 -18.56 -18.33 -0.29
CA VAL A 243 -17.12 -18.44 -0.59
C VAL A 243 -16.34 -18.82 0.67
N ASN A 244 -16.63 -18.19 1.81
CA ASN A 244 -15.97 -18.52 3.07
C ASN A 244 -16.21 -19.97 3.50
N ASP A 245 -17.41 -20.52 3.27
CA ASP A 245 -17.73 -21.93 3.58
C ASP A 245 -16.84 -22.89 2.77
N PHE A 246 -16.47 -22.56 1.52
CA PHE A 246 -15.52 -23.38 0.75
C PHE A 246 -14.12 -23.36 1.37
N PHE A 247 -13.62 -22.19 1.75
CA PHE A 247 -12.31 -22.09 2.38
C PHE A 247 -12.28 -22.73 3.78
N LYS A 248 -13.36 -22.63 4.56
CA LYS A 248 -13.48 -23.34 5.84
C LYS A 248 -13.43 -24.86 5.66
N ARG A 249 -14.12 -25.39 4.64
CA ARG A 249 -14.01 -26.81 4.30
C ARG A 249 -12.59 -27.22 3.94
N ALA A 250 -11.88 -26.38 3.17
CA ALA A 250 -10.47 -26.65 2.86
C ALA A 250 -9.61 -26.77 4.13
N VAL A 251 -9.85 -25.91 5.12
CA VAL A 251 -9.15 -25.99 6.43
C VAL A 251 -9.53 -27.24 7.21
N ASP A 252 -10.82 -27.58 7.25
CA ASP A 252 -11.33 -28.76 7.96
C ASP A 252 -10.75 -30.06 7.38
N ASP A 253 -10.63 -30.14 6.05
CA ASP A 253 -10.10 -31.34 5.35
C ASP A 253 -8.55 -31.36 5.34
N ALA A 254 -7.89 -30.20 5.47
CA ALA A 254 -6.42 -30.10 5.46
C ALA A 254 -5.75 -30.64 6.74
N GLY A 255 -6.47 -30.65 7.86
CA GLY A 255 -5.86 -30.92 9.16
C GLY A 255 -4.75 -29.90 9.49
N ASP A 256 -3.53 -30.40 9.66
CA ASP A 256 -2.35 -29.61 9.99
C ASP A 256 -1.40 -29.40 8.80
N ASP A 257 -1.93 -29.26 7.57
CA ASP A 257 -1.11 -28.90 6.41
C ASP A 257 -0.83 -27.38 6.40
N PRO A 258 0.42 -26.94 6.69
CA PRO A 258 0.73 -25.51 6.78
C PRO A 258 0.52 -24.77 5.46
N ALA A 259 0.73 -25.45 4.32
CA ALA A 259 0.59 -24.82 3.01
C ALA A 259 -0.88 -24.45 2.73
N VAL A 260 -1.81 -25.35 3.06
CA VAL A 260 -3.25 -25.11 2.93
C VAL A 260 -3.72 -24.03 3.90
N LEU A 261 -3.33 -24.12 5.17
CA LEU A 261 -3.68 -23.11 6.19
C LEU A 261 -3.23 -21.70 5.78
N LYS A 262 -2.02 -21.62 5.22
CA LYS A 262 -1.46 -20.35 4.74
C LYS A 262 -2.19 -19.80 3.52
N ASP A 263 -2.52 -20.66 2.51
CA ASP A 263 -3.25 -20.24 1.31
C ASP A 263 -4.66 -19.70 1.67
N VAL A 264 -5.32 -20.35 2.65
CA VAL A 264 -6.63 -19.88 3.15
C VAL A 264 -6.51 -18.61 3.99
N ALA A 265 -5.49 -18.51 4.85
CA ALA A 265 -5.22 -17.29 5.62
C ALA A 265 -4.96 -16.10 4.69
N ASP A 266 -4.18 -16.33 3.62
CA ASP A 266 -3.88 -15.33 2.60
C ASP A 266 -5.15 -14.84 1.89
N TYR A 267 -6.06 -15.75 1.59
CA TYR A 267 -7.36 -15.38 1.04
C TYR A 267 -8.17 -14.49 2.01
N PHE A 268 -8.30 -14.89 3.29
CA PHE A 268 -9.04 -14.10 4.27
C PHE A 268 -8.40 -12.73 4.50
N ALA A 269 -7.08 -12.64 4.55
CA ALA A 269 -6.37 -11.37 4.66
C ALA A 269 -6.60 -10.46 3.44
N ALA A 270 -6.51 -11.02 2.22
CA ALA A 270 -6.74 -10.30 0.97
C ALA A 270 -8.20 -9.82 0.82
N SER A 271 -9.17 -10.58 1.31
CA SER A 271 -10.59 -10.23 1.31
C SER A 271 -11.01 -9.33 2.48
N GLN A 272 -10.04 -8.74 3.21
CA GLN A 272 -10.25 -7.88 4.39
C GLN A 272 -10.93 -8.59 5.59
N GLN A 273 -10.99 -9.90 5.58
CA GLN A 273 -11.51 -10.73 6.67
C GLN A 273 -10.38 -11.14 7.63
N VAL A 274 -9.62 -10.15 8.11
CA VAL A 274 -8.38 -10.35 8.86
C VAL A 274 -8.60 -11.13 10.15
N GLN A 275 -9.77 -11.00 10.77
CA GLN A 275 -10.13 -11.75 11.98
C GLN A 275 -10.12 -13.29 11.75
N GLU A 276 -10.50 -13.73 10.55
CA GLU A 276 -10.49 -15.14 10.16
C GLU A 276 -9.06 -15.60 9.76
N ALA A 277 -8.22 -14.71 9.29
CA ALA A 277 -6.84 -15.03 8.89
C ALA A 277 -5.90 -15.25 10.09
N ILE A 278 -6.06 -14.45 11.17
CA ILE A 278 -5.18 -14.48 12.35
C ILE A 278 -5.02 -15.89 12.95
N PRO A 279 -6.10 -16.64 13.28
CA PRO A 279 -5.96 -17.98 13.87
C PRO A 279 -5.25 -18.97 12.95
N LEU A 280 -5.40 -18.83 11.64
CA LEU A 280 -4.75 -19.69 10.67
C LEU A 280 -3.24 -19.40 10.59
N TYR A 281 -2.82 -18.12 10.55
CA TYR A 281 -1.39 -17.78 10.63
C TYR A 281 -0.76 -18.19 11.95
N LEU A 282 -1.48 -18.09 13.08
CA LEU A 282 -1.01 -18.61 14.36
C LEU A 282 -0.76 -20.11 14.27
N ARG A 283 -1.70 -20.86 13.67
CA ARG A 283 -1.54 -22.31 13.49
C ARG A 283 -0.38 -22.66 12.56
N VAL A 284 -0.20 -21.90 11.48
CA VAL A 284 1.00 -22.06 10.61
C VAL A 284 2.28 -21.90 11.41
N LEU A 285 2.37 -20.87 12.27
CA LEU A 285 3.57 -20.62 13.09
C LEU A 285 3.76 -21.62 14.25
N GLU A 286 2.72 -22.30 14.70
CA GLU A 286 2.86 -23.45 15.61
C GLU A 286 3.49 -24.66 14.92
N LEU A 287 3.19 -24.86 13.63
CA LEU A 287 3.70 -25.98 12.82
C LEU A 287 5.06 -25.66 12.20
N GLU A 288 5.24 -24.44 11.72
CA GLU A 288 6.44 -23.90 11.08
C GLU A 288 6.87 -22.60 11.77
N PRO A 289 7.53 -22.68 12.95
CA PRO A 289 7.88 -21.47 13.73
C PRO A 289 8.77 -20.48 13.00
N ASP A 290 9.55 -20.92 12.00
CA ASP A 290 10.49 -20.11 11.24
C ASP A 290 9.89 -19.49 9.96
N ASP A 291 8.58 -19.67 9.68
CA ASP A 291 7.94 -19.04 8.52
C ASP A 291 7.85 -17.50 8.71
N ALA A 292 8.87 -16.82 8.21
CA ALA A 292 8.97 -15.36 8.29
C ALA A 292 7.83 -14.65 7.55
N ASN A 293 7.28 -15.23 6.48
CA ASN A 293 6.18 -14.65 5.72
C ASN A 293 4.86 -14.70 6.51
N ALA A 294 4.54 -15.86 7.10
CA ALA A 294 3.36 -15.99 7.96
C ALA A 294 3.44 -15.05 9.18
N ARG A 295 4.65 -14.88 9.75
CA ARG A 295 4.89 -13.97 10.88
C ARG A 295 4.66 -12.51 10.49
N GLU A 296 5.15 -12.05 9.35
CA GLU A 296 4.93 -10.70 8.84
C GLU A 296 3.44 -10.43 8.57
N LYS A 297 2.73 -11.39 7.97
CA LYS A 297 1.29 -11.29 7.71
C LYS A 297 0.46 -11.27 8.99
N LEU A 298 0.84 -12.07 9.98
CA LEU A 298 0.20 -12.06 11.29
C LEU A 298 0.42 -10.74 12.03
N ALA A 299 1.63 -10.18 11.98
CA ALA A 299 1.91 -8.86 12.53
C ALA A 299 1.02 -7.78 11.89
N SER A 300 0.92 -7.79 10.56
CA SER A 300 0.01 -6.90 9.80
C SER A 300 -1.45 -7.12 10.20
N GLY A 301 -1.86 -8.36 10.42
CA GLY A 301 -3.19 -8.72 10.91
C GLY A 301 -3.50 -8.13 12.29
N PHE A 302 -2.55 -8.17 13.21
CA PHE A 302 -2.70 -7.54 14.53
C PHE A 302 -2.78 -6.01 14.44
N VAL A 303 -2.04 -5.39 13.52
CA VAL A 303 -2.16 -3.95 13.23
C VAL A 303 -3.58 -3.61 12.79
N LEU A 304 -4.08 -4.30 11.76
CA LEU A 304 -5.40 -4.05 11.17
C LEU A 304 -6.56 -4.29 12.15
N THR A 305 -6.38 -5.23 13.09
CA THR A 305 -7.38 -5.55 14.12
C THR A 305 -7.20 -4.76 15.42
N ASN A 306 -6.33 -3.74 15.41
CA ASN A 306 -6.01 -2.87 16.55
C ASN A 306 -5.48 -3.62 17.79
N GLN A 307 -4.84 -4.78 17.60
CA GLN A 307 -4.16 -5.53 18.65
C GLN A 307 -2.70 -5.05 18.79
N ARG A 308 -2.51 -3.76 19.04
CA ARG A 308 -1.24 -3.03 18.94
C ARG A 308 -0.09 -3.66 19.74
N GLY A 309 -0.34 -4.10 20.97
CA GLY A 309 0.70 -4.72 21.80
C GLY A 309 1.31 -5.96 21.14
N LYS A 310 0.45 -6.88 20.67
CA LYS A 310 0.90 -8.10 19.99
C LYS A 310 1.62 -7.79 18.66
N ALA A 311 1.15 -6.78 17.93
CA ALA A 311 1.80 -6.35 16.70
C ALA A 311 3.22 -5.83 16.98
N ILE A 312 3.40 -4.97 17.99
CA ILE A 312 4.71 -4.42 18.37
C ILE A 312 5.67 -5.52 18.78
N GLU A 313 5.25 -6.42 19.70
CA GLU A 313 6.08 -7.55 20.15
C GLU A 313 6.54 -8.43 18.98
N MET A 314 5.61 -8.75 18.06
CA MET A 314 5.91 -9.57 16.90
C MET A 314 6.84 -8.87 15.91
N LEU A 315 6.61 -7.58 15.62
CA LEU A 315 7.47 -6.81 14.73
C LEU A 315 8.89 -6.66 15.28
N GLN A 316 9.03 -6.46 16.59
CA GLN A 316 10.34 -6.40 17.25
C GLN A 316 11.09 -7.74 17.14
N GLU A 317 10.39 -8.87 17.27
CA GLU A 317 11.01 -10.19 17.10
C GLU A 317 11.40 -10.45 15.63
N ILE A 318 10.57 -10.03 14.66
CA ILE A 318 10.91 -10.10 13.23
C ILE A 318 12.16 -9.27 12.93
N ILE A 319 12.22 -8.04 13.44
CA ILE A 319 13.38 -7.15 13.25
C ILE A 319 14.67 -7.76 13.84
N LYS A 320 14.57 -8.40 15.00
CA LYS A 320 15.71 -9.06 15.64
C LYS A 320 16.24 -10.25 14.83
N GLN A 321 15.34 -11.02 14.21
CA GLN A 321 15.69 -12.19 13.39
C GLN A 321 16.11 -11.80 11.98
N HIS A 322 15.51 -10.76 11.41
CA HIS A 322 15.66 -10.31 10.03
C HIS A 322 15.90 -8.79 9.95
N PRO A 323 17.03 -8.29 10.50
CA PRO A 323 17.31 -6.86 10.53
C PRO A 323 17.54 -6.25 9.14
N GLU A 324 17.70 -7.06 8.10
CA GLU A 324 17.84 -6.64 6.70
C GLU A 324 16.52 -6.33 6.00
N LYS A 325 15.37 -6.62 6.63
CA LYS A 325 14.04 -6.37 6.05
C LYS A 325 13.53 -4.99 6.46
N TYR A 326 13.20 -4.12 5.50
CA TYR A 326 12.72 -2.77 5.78
C TYR A 326 11.25 -2.73 6.25
N HIS A 327 10.40 -3.61 5.72
CA HIS A 327 8.94 -3.57 5.94
C HIS A 327 8.52 -3.68 7.41
N PRO A 328 9.09 -4.58 8.24
CA PRO A 328 8.79 -4.61 9.67
C PRO A 328 9.11 -3.30 10.41
N TYR A 329 10.18 -2.59 10.02
CA TYR A 329 10.49 -1.27 10.58
C TYR A 329 9.45 -0.23 10.21
N ASP A 330 8.96 -0.20 8.95
CA ASP A 330 7.90 0.71 8.52
C ASP A 330 6.60 0.48 9.32
N LEU A 331 6.18 -0.78 9.48
CA LEU A 331 4.98 -1.12 10.25
C LEU A 331 5.12 -0.76 11.72
N LEU A 332 6.28 -1.04 12.32
CA LEU A 332 6.54 -0.67 13.71
C LEU A 332 6.54 0.85 13.88
N ALA A 333 7.16 1.58 12.97
CA ALA A 333 7.17 3.03 12.98
C ALA A 333 5.76 3.61 12.88
N GLN A 334 4.93 3.07 11.99
CA GLN A 334 3.53 3.49 11.85
C GLN A 334 2.73 3.27 13.14
N LEU A 335 2.88 2.11 13.80
CA LEU A 335 2.20 1.83 15.08
C LEU A 335 2.64 2.78 16.19
N LEU A 336 3.94 3.09 16.25
CA LEU A 336 4.50 4.02 17.24
C LEU A 336 4.03 5.46 16.98
N ASP A 337 3.92 5.88 15.70
CA ASP A 337 3.33 7.18 15.32
C ASP A 337 1.87 7.25 15.77
N ASP A 338 1.06 6.23 15.48
CA ASP A 338 -0.34 6.15 15.91
C ASP A 338 -0.48 6.20 17.43
N ASN A 339 0.42 5.54 18.16
CA ASN A 339 0.47 5.62 19.62
C ASN A 339 0.81 7.03 20.11
N GLY A 340 1.81 7.66 19.49
CA GLY A 340 2.18 9.04 19.76
C GLY A 340 1.02 10.00 19.57
N ARG A 341 0.31 9.89 18.43
CA ARG A 341 -0.89 10.70 18.14
C ARG A 341 -2.04 10.46 19.13
N ALA A 342 -2.21 9.22 19.60
CA ALA A 342 -3.19 8.90 20.62
C ALA A 342 -2.83 9.54 21.98
N LEU A 343 -1.57 9.44 22.39
CA LEU A 343 -1.07 10.06 23.62
C LEU A 343 -1.15 11.59 23.59
N ASP A 344 -0.89 12.20 22.46
CA ASP A 344 -1.02 13.67 22.28
C ASP A 344 -2.48 14.10 22.45
N ARG A 345 -3.44 13.36 21.87
CA ARG A 345 -4.88 13.59 22.08
C ARG A 345 -5.29 13.43 23.56
N ASP A 346 -4.66 12.51 24.26
CA ASP A 346 -4.86 12.29 25.69
C ASP A 346 -4.17 13.33 26.59
N ASN A 347 -3.57 14.36 25.98
CA ASN A 347 -2.82 15.42 26.68
C ASN A 347 -1.59 14.91 27.47
N LYS A 348 -0.85 13.94 26.88
CA LYS A 348 0.39 13.35 27.41
C LYS A 348 1.58 13.66 26.49
N PRO A 349 2.01 14.93 26.36
CA PRO A 349 2.94 15.35 25.31
C PRO A 349 4.34 14.71 25.42
N ASP A 350 4.86 14.49 26.63
CA ASP A 350 6.19 13.88 26.81
C ASP A 350 6.18 12.41 26.38
N ALA A 351 5.14 11.66 26.73
CA ALA A 351 4.98 10.29 26.31
C ALA A 351 4.74 10.20 24.78
N ALA A 352 3.94 11.09 24.22
CA ALA A 352 3.73 11.20 22.77
C ALA A 352 5.04 11.45 22.02
N LYS A 353 5.85 12.40 22.51
CA LYS A 353 7.15 12.73 21.92
C LYS A 353 8.12 11.54 21.95
N ALA A 354 8.10 10.74 23.01
CA ALA A 354 8.92 9.53 23.11
C ALA A 354 8.52 8.48 22.05
N GLU A 355 7.21 8.27 21.82
CA GLU A 355 6.74 7.35 20.78
C GLU A 355 7.06 7.88 19.37
N PHE A 356 6.88 9.17 19.11
CA PHE A 356 7.28 9.80 17.83
C PHE A 356 8.78 9.66 17.57
N ALA A 357 9.63 9.79 18.60
CA ALA A 357 11.07 9.61 18.42
C ALA A 357 11.42 8.17 18.01
N LYS A 358 10.81 7.16 18.67
CA LYS A 358 10.98 5.76 18.28
C LYS A 358 10.46 5.48 16.87
N ALA A 359 9.32 6.07 16.50
CA ALA A 359 8.79 5.96 15.15
C ALA A 359 9.77 6.50 14.09
N ALA A 360 10.32 7.70 14.34
CA ALA A 360 11.31 8.31 13.46
C ALA A 360 12.57 7.44 13.31
N GLU A 361 13.10 6.87 14.40
CA GLU A 361 14.23 5.95 14.36
C GLU A 361 13.95 4.72 13.48
N ASN A 362 12.76 4.13 13.58
CA ASN A 362 12.40 2.97 12.77
C ASN A 362 12.21 3.35 11.30
N TYR A 363 11.62 4.50 10.97
CA TYR A 363 11.57 4.98 9.59
C TYR A 363 12.97 5.24 9.02
N GLU A 364 13.91 5.77 9.81
CA GLU A 364 15.30 5.96 9.40
C GLU A 364 15.98 4.61 9.09
N GLN A 365 15.77 3.59 9.93
CA GLN A 365 16.29 2.25 9.66
C GLN A 365 15.67 1.64 8.40
N SER A 366 14.37 1.79 8.20
CA SER A 366 13.70 1.36 6.97
C SER A 366 14.33 1.99 5.72
N LEU A 367 14.55 3.31 5.73
CA LEU A 367 15.18 4.04 4.62
C LEU A 367 16.66 3.68 4.41
N LEU A 368 17.37 3.28 5.47
CA LEU A 368 18.74 2.79 5.34
C LEU A 368 18.80 1.47 4.56
N ILE A 369 17.80 0.61 4.76
CA ILE A 369 17.69 -0.69 4.10
C ILE A 369 17.08 -0.55 2.70
N ASN A 370 16.00 0.20 2.57
CA ASN A 370 15.30 0.44 1.31
C ASN A 370 15.09 1.94 1.02
N PRO A 371 16.10 2.63 0.49
CA PRO A 371 15.98 4.05 0.17
C PRO A 371 15.09 4.35 -1.05
N ALA A 372 14.50 3.33 -1.68
CA ALA A 372 13.55 3.50 -2.79
C ALA A 372 12.08 3.57 -2.33
N HIS A 373 11.81 3.55 -1.02
CA HIS A 373 10.45 3.60 -0.47
C HIS A 373 10.01 5.05 -0.21
N ALA A 374 9.43 5.70 -1.22
CA ALA A 374 9.10 7.13 -1.23
C ALA A 374 8.20 7.57 -0.05
N ASN A 375 7.17 6.77 0.28
CA ASN A 375 6.22 7.12 1.34
C ASN A 375 6.87 7.24 2.72
N THR A 376 7.91 6.46 3.01
CA THR A 376 8.63 6.51 4.29
C THR A 376 9.33 7.85 4.51
N TYR A 377 9.85 8.49 3.43
CA TYR A 377 10.43 9.84 3.54
C TYR A 377 9.40 10.88 3.99
N LEU A 378 8.17 10.83 3.45
CA LEU A 378 7.10 11.76 3.84
C LEU A 378 6.70 11.56 5.30
N ARG A 379 6.49 10.30 5.71
CA ARG A 379 6.15 9.96 7.11
C ARG A 379 7.22 10.43 8.10
N LEU A 380 8.48 10.15 7.78
CA LEU A 380 9.59 10.61 8.59
C LEU A 380 9.65 12.13 8.66
N ALA A 381 9.49 12.82 7.53
CA ALA A 381 9.51 14.27 7.48
C ALA A 381 8.40 14.91 8.31
N GLU A 382 7.16 14.39 8.23
CA GLU A 382 6.05 14.85 9.06
C GLU A 382 6.37 14.77 10.56
N LEU A 383 6.94 13.64 11.03
CA LEU A 383 7.35 13.47 12.42
C LEU A 383 8.46 14.43 12.84
N LEU A 384 9.43 14.66 11.96
CA LEU A 384 10.56 15.54 12.23
C LEU A 384 10.15 17.01 12.27
N ILE A 385 9.23 17.45 11.39
CA ILE A 385 8.79 18.85 11.30
C ILE A 385 7.93 19.22 12.51
N ALA A 386 6.82 18.52 12.73
CA ALA A 386 5.80 18.97 13.67
C ALA A 386 6.02 18.44 15.10
N PRO A 387 5.87 17.13 15.43
CA PRO A 387 5.93 16.68 16.82
C PRO A 387 7.34 16.72 17.42
N LEU A 388 8.38 16.45 16.62
CA LEU A 388 9.76 16.40 17.11
C LEU A 388 10.50 17.74 17.02
N LYS A 389 10.03 18.66 16.18
CA LYS A 389 10.66 19.98 15.94
C LYS A 389 12.13 19.87 15.51
N GLN A 390 12.46 18.89 14.69
CA GLN A 390 13.78 18.64 14.12
C GLN A 390 13.82 19.06 12.63
N SER A 391 13.42 20.29 12.37
CA SER A 391 13.17 20.79 11.01
C SER A 391 14.40 20.79 10.11
N GLU A 392 15.60 21.02 10.66
CA GLU A 392 16.86 20.91 9.93
C GLU A 392 17.15 19.47 9.47
N LYS A 393 16.82 18.48 10.31
CA LYS A 393 16.95 17.06 9.94
C LYS A 393 15.93 16.69 8.87
N ALA A 394 14.68 17.18 9.00
CA ALA A 394 13.64 17.00 8.00
C ALA A 394 14.07 17.57 6.64
N ALA A 395 14.65 18.77 6.60
CA ALA A 395 15.12 19.39 5.36
C ALA A 395 16.20 18.52 4.66
N LYS A 396 17.12 17.92 5.40
CA LYS A 396 18.12 17.00 4.84
C LYS A 396 17.50 15.72 4.27
N VAL A 397 16.57 15.10 5.00
CA VAL A 397 15.84 13.91 4.57
C VAL A 397 15.06 14.18 3.29
N LEU A 398 14.35 15.32 3.23
CA LEU A 398 13.54 15.71 2.06
C LEU A 398 14.39 16.12 0.86
N THR A 399 15.56 16.73 1.07
CA THR A 399 16.52 17.00 0.00
C THR A 399 17.00 15.71 -0.66
N GLU A 400 17.28 14.67 0.12
CA GLU A 400 17.65 13.36 -0.41
C GLU A 400 16.47 12.69 -1.11
N ALA A 401 15.25 12.78 -0.55
CA ALA A 401 14.03 12.26 -1.16
C ALA A 401 13.78 12.91 -2.54
N ARG A 402 13.84 14.24 -2.64
CA ARG A 402 13.68 14.99 -3.87
C ARG A 402 14.71 14.59 -4.94
N ARG A 403 15.96 14.36 -4.54
CA ARG A 403 17.01 13.88 -5.45
C ARG A 403 16.71 12.50 -6.03
N ARG A 404 16.10 11.62 -5.24
CA ARG A 404 15.74 10.24 -5.65
C ARG A 404 14.46 10.18 -6.47
N PHE A 405 13.51 11.05 -6.16
CA PHE A 405 12.16 11.04 -6.72
C PHE A 405 11.81 12.44 -7.28
N PRO A 406 12.46 12.87 -8.35
CA PRO A 406 12.31 14.23 -8.88
C PRO A 406 10.91 14.54 -9.44
N ALA A 407 10.10 13.51 -9.73
CA ALA A 407 8.73 13.66 -10.22
C ALA A 407 7.67 13.62 -9.10
N VAL A 408 8.06 13.86 -7.84
CA VAL A 408 7.16 13.85 -6.68
C VAL A 408 7.21 15.23 -6.01
N PRO A 409 6.35 16.17 -6.43
CA PRO A 409 6.37 17.56 -5.94
C PRO A 409 6.06 17.70 -4.43
N GLU A 410 5.44 16.68 -3.82
CA GLU A 410 5.21 16.63 -2.38
C GLU A 410 6.51 16.74 -1.58
N PHE A 411 7.63 16.19 -2.05
CA PHE A 411 8.91 16.31 -1.36
C PHE A 411 9.41 17.75 -1.34
N THR A 412 9.22 18.48 -2.43
CA THR A 412 9.59 19.90 -2.52
C THR A 412 8.68 20.77 -1.65
N TYR A 413 7.39 20.46 -1.61
CA TYR A 413 6.44 21.13 -0.72
C TYR A 413 6.80 20.91 0.76
N PHE A 414 7.02 19.67 1.20
CA PHE A 414 7.42 19.37 2.58
C PHE A 414 8.80 19.95 2.92
N LEU A 415 9.73 20.03 1.95
CA LEU A 415 11.02 20.69 2.14
C LEU A 415 10.84 22.19 2.43
N ALA A 416 9.94 22.85 1.70
CA ALA A 416 9.62 24.25 1.97
C ALA A 416 9.05 24.44 3.39
N LEU A 417 8.17 23.54 3.85
CA LEU A 417 7.67 23.55 5.22
C LEU A 417 8.80 23.34 6.24
N ALA A 418 9.69 22.41 6.01
CA ALA A 418 10.83 22.15 6.89
C ALA A 418 11.76 23.37 6.98
N LEU A 419 12.04 24.03 5.86
CA LEU A 419 12.85 25.25 5.82
C LEU A 419 12.18 26.43 6.56
N ARG A 420 10.86 26.58 6.44
CA ARG A 420 10.09 27.59 7.19
C ARG A 420 10.24 27.37 8.69
N GLU A 421 10.01 26.15 9.15
CA GLU A 421 10.13 25.79 10.58
C GLU A 421 11.58 25.87 11.09
N ALA A 422 12.57 25.67 10.21
CA ALA A 422 13.99 25.87 10.48
C ALA A 422 14.42 27.36 10.52
N LYS A 423 13.45 28.29 10.38
CA LYS A 423 13.70 29.75 10.37
C LYS A 423 14.49 30.26 9.16
N HIS A 424 14.31 29.61 8.00
CA HIS A 424 14.86 30.03 6.70
C HIS A 424 13.75 30.48 5.73
N PRO A 425 12.94 31.50 6.07
CA PRO A 425 11.72 31.84 5.33
C PRO A 425 11.98 32.23 3.87
N GLN A 426 13.09 32.94 3.56
CA GLN A 426 13.42 33.32 2.18
C GLN A 426 13.70 32.09 1.31
N GLN A 427 14.46 31.10 1.83
CA GLN A 427 14.71 29.83 1.12
C GLN A 427 13.41 29.02 0.98
N ALA A 428 12.59 29.02 2.02
CA ALA A 428 11.29 28.34 1.99
C ALA A 428 10.38 28.92 0.89
N VAL A 429 10.32 30.24 0.71
CA VAL A 429 9.55 30.89 -0.37
C VAL A 429 10.03 30.42 -1.74
N THR A 430 11.35 30.41 -1.99
CA THR A 430 11.91 29.92 -3.26
C THR A 430 11.58 28.45 -3.48
N THR A 431 11.66 27.64 -2.43
CA THR A 431 11.33 26.20 -2.51
C THR A 431 9.83 25.98 -2.75
N PHE A 432 8.95 26.83 -2.22
CA PHE A 432 7.52 26.81 -2.57
C PHE A 432 7.27 27.17 -4.05
N GLU A 433 8.04 28.12 -4.62
CA GLU A 433 7.96 28.44 -6.06
C GLU A 433 8.36 27.23 -6.92
N GLU A 434 9.42 26.53 -6.51
CA GLU A 434 9.83 25.28 -7.17
C GLU A 434 8.74 24.21 -7.05
N ALA A 435 8.17 24.01 -5.85
CA ALA A 435 7.08 23.06 -5.61
C ALA A 435 5.83 23.38 -6.44
N LEU A 436 5.48 24.66 -6.60
CA LEU A 436 4.37 25.08 -7.45
C LEU A 436 4.62 24.70 -8.91
N ASN A 437 5.80 25.03 -9.45
CA ASN A 437 6.16 24.71 -10.83
C ASN A 437 6.22 23.20 -11.08
N GLU A 438 6.76 22.43 -10.13
CA GLU A 438 6.81 20.97 -10.21
C GLU A 438 5.39 20.35 -10.17
N ALA A 439 4.51 20.89 -9.29
CA ALA A 439 3.14 20.41 -9.19
C ALA A 439 2.30 20.71 -10.43
N GLU A 440 2.45 21.91 -11.03
CA GLU A 440 1.80 22.27 -12.29
C GLU A 440 2.25 21.38 -13.47
N ALA A 441 3.47 20.85 -13.42
CA ALA A 441 4.01 19.99 -14.46
C ALA A 441 3.65 18.50 -14.28
N GLU A 442 3.63 17.99 -13.05
CA GLU A 442 3.62 16.55 -12.76
C GLU A 442 2.35 16.10 -12.02
N ASN A 443 1.86 16.88 -11.04
CA ASN A 443 0.72 16.51 -10.19
C ASN A 443 0.01 17.72 -9.58
N GLU A 444 -0.98 18.26 -10.27
CA GLU A 444 -1.77 19.41 -9.80
C GLU A 444 -2.58 19.13 -8.52
N GLU A 445 -2.78 17.88 -8.13
CA GLU A 445 -3.51 17.53 -6.90
C GLU A 445 -2.82 18.03 -5.62
N VAL A 446 -1.53 18.35 -5.69
CA VAL A 446 -0.76 18.96 -4.60
C VAL A 446 -1.20 20.40 -4.34
N LEU A 447 -1.70 21.11 -5.37
CA LEU A 447 -2.07 22.52 -5.32
C LEU A 447 -3.42 22.76 -4.62
N THR A 448 -3.51 22.32 -3.38
CA THR A 448 -4.70 22.45 -2.53
C THR A 448 -4.81 23.83 -1.88
N ALA A 449 -5.97 24.14 -1.29
CA ALA A 449 -6.13 25.33 -0.45
C ALA A 449 -5.07 25.36 0.66
N ARG A 450 -4.69 24.23 1.22
CA ARG A 450 -3.66 24.12 2.26
C ARG A 450 -2.27 24.48 1.72
N PHE A 451 -1.90 24.02 0.53
CA PHE A 451 -0.64 24.40 -0.12
C PHE A 451 -0.50 25.92 -0.24
N TYR A 452 -1.53 26.58 -0.78
CA TYR A 452 -1.50 28.05 -0.94
C TYR A 452 -1.53 28.79 0.39
N PHE A 453 -2.20 28.25 1.40
CA PHE A 453 -2.19 28.79 2.76
C PHE A 453 -0.77 28.73 3.36
N ASP A 454 -0.13 27.56 3.33
CA ASP A 454 1.21 27.35 3.88
C ASP A 454 2.26 28.20 3.15
N TYR A 455 2.11 28.36 1.84
CA TYR A 455 2.94 29.24 1.04
C TYR A 455 2.71 30.71 1.41
N GLY A 456 1.46 31.14 1.61
CA GLY A 456 1.10 32.48 2.05
C GLY A 456 1.70 32.80 3.41
N ALA A 457 1.57 31.92 4.40
CA ALA A 457 2.17 32.07 5.72
C ALA A 457 3.71 32.12 5.67
N THR A 458 4.32 31.39 4.73
CA THR A 458 5.78 31.46 4.53
C THR A 458 6.21 32.78 3.89
N ALA A 459 5.44 33.27 2.93
CA ALA A 459 5.70 34.57 2.28
C ALA A 459 5.56 35.73 3.28
N GLU A 460 4.59 35.68 4.19
CA GLU A 460 4.42 36.64 5.28
C GLU A 460 5.65 36.63 6.20
N GLN A 461 6.10 35.47 6.67
CA GLN A 461 7.31 35.36 7.51
C GLN A 461 8.57 35.86 6.80
N ALA A 462 8.62 35.80 5.47
CA ALA A 462 9.70 36.32 4.65
C ALA A 462 9.56 37.83 4.37
N GLY A 463 8.46 38.48 4.80
CA GLY A 463 8.19 39.91 4.60
C GLY A 463 7.56 40.26 3.24
N PHE A 464 7.08 39.27 2.48
CA PHE A 464 6.42 39.46 1.17
C PHE A 464 4.89 39.54 1.32
N TYR A 465 4.41 40.62 1.98
CA TYR A 465 3.02 40.75 2.41
C TYR A 465 2.00 40.75 1.28
N ASP A 466 2.29 41.43 0.15
CA ASP A 466 1.41 41.42 -1.02
C ASP A 466 1.27 40.01 -1.61
N LYS A 467 2.39 39.32 -1.77
CA LYS A 467 2.41 37.94 -2.24
C LYS A 467 1.65 37.00 -1.28
N ALA A 468 1.83 37.19 0.02
CA ALA A 468 1.12 36.44 1.04
C ALA A 468 -0.40 36.60 0.90
N ALA A 469 -0.86 37.86 0.75
CA ALA A 469 -2.28 38.14 0.57
C ALA A 469 -2.85 37.50 -0.70
N ASP A 470 -2.12 37.51 -1.82
CA ASP A 470 -2.56 36.87 -3.06
C ASP A 470 -2.63 35.35 -2.93
N LEU A 471 -1.68 34.72 -2.22
CA LEU A 471 -1.67 33.28 -1.97
C LEU A 471 -2.83 32.86 -1.04
N PHE A 472 -3.11 33.62 0.02
CA PHE A 472 -4.27 33.38 0.87
C PHE A 472 -5.59 33.54 0.10
N ARG A 473 -5.69 34.52 -0.84
CA ARG A 473 -6.86 34.65 -1.72
C ARG A 473 -7.04 33.42 -2.61
N LYS A 474 -5.95 32.83 -3.14
CA LYS A 474 -6.02 31.56 -3.87
C LYS A 474 -6.50 30.41 -2.98
N SER A 475 -5.99 30.31 -1.75
CA SER A 475 -6.45 29.34 -0.76
C SER A 475 -7.96 29.47 -0.50
N ILE A 476 -8.45 30.69 -0.29
CA ILE A 476 -9.88 31.00 -0.09
C ILE A 476 -10.71 30.58 -1.31
N ALA A 477 -10.23 30.85 -2.52
CA ALA A 477 -10.95 30.53 -3.76
C ALA A 477 -11.11 29.02 -3.97
N LEU A 478 -10.14 28.21 -3.51
CA LEU A 478 -10.18 26.75 -3.63
C LEU A 478 -11.09 26.07 -2.61
N ASP A 479 -11.24 26.62 -1.41
CA ASP A 479 -12.07 26.05 -0.35
C ASP A 479 -12.82 27.14 0.45
N PRO A 480 -13.80 27.85 -0.15
CA PRO A 480 -14.47 28.96 0.50
C PRO A 480 -15.20 28.59 1.82
N PRO A 481 -15.82 27.42 1.98
CA PRO A 481 -16.49 27.05 3.23
C PRO A 481 -15.54 26.92 4.43
N ASN A 482 -14.28 26.55 4.20
CA ASN A 482 -13.28 26.34 5.24
C ASN A 482 -12.22 27.47 5.28
N ALA A 483 -12.50 28.60 4.64
CA ALA A 483 -11.53 29.69 4.44
C ALA A 483 -11.38 30.64 5.65
N ALA A 484 -12.07 30.40 6.77
CA ALA A 484 -12.05 31.32 7.92
C ALA A 484 -10.64 31.65 8.41
N GLU A 485 -9.78 30.66 8.50
CA GLU A 485 -8.38 30.85 8.90
C GLU A 485 -7.61 31.76 7.93
N ALA A 486 -7.76 31.57 6.62
CA ALA A 486 -7.09 32.36 5.61
C ALA A 486 -7.59 33.83 5.59
N TYR A 487 -8.89 34.03 5.75
CA TYR A 487 -9.45 35.39 5.95
C TYR A 487 -8.84 36.07 7.17
N ASN A 488 -8.81 35.38 8.32
CA ASN A 488 -8.24 35.94 9.53
C ASN A 488 -6.74 36.25 9.38
N TYR A 489 -5.99 35.35 8.70
CA TYR A 489 -4.55 35.55 8.49
C TYR A 489 -4.24 36.82 7.68
N ILE A 490 -4.98 37.07 6.59
CA ILE A 490 -4.83 38.29 5.81
C ILE A 490 -5.11 39.51 6.69
N GLY A 491 -6.24 39.51 7.41
CA GLY A 491 -6.65 40.63 8.23
C GLY A 491 -5.70 40.92 9.40
N PHE A 492 -5.25 39.86 10.10
CA PHE A 492 -4.28 39.99 11.18
C PHE A 492 -2.92 40.48 10.68
N MET A 493 -2.39 39.92 9.60
CA MET A 493 -1.14 40.37 8.96
C MET A 493 -1.17 41.87 8.64
N TRP A 494 -2.25 42.34 8.02
CA TRP A 494 -2.39 43.72 7.69
C TRP A 494 -2.51 44.63 8.93
N ALA A 495 -3.24 44.18 9.96
CA ALA A 495 -3.34 44.89 11.23
C ALA A 495 -1.99 44.98 11.93
N GLU A 496 -1.23 43.88 12.01
CA GLU A 496 0.07 43.82 12.67
C GLU A 496 1.08 44.76 12.02
N HIS A 497 1.11 44.79 10.68
CA HIS A 497 2.02 45.66 9.92
C HIS A 497 1.46 47.06 9.67
N ASN A 498 0.28 47.37 10.18
CA ASN A 498 -0.38 48.68 10.05
C ASN A 498 -0.59 49.12 8.59
N ILE A 499 -0.95 48.17 7.73
CA ILE A 499 -1.25 48.39 6.30
C ILE A 499 -2.67 47.93 6.01
N HIS A 500 -3.34 48.48 5.00
CA HIS A 500 -4.67 48.05 4.53
C HIS A 500 -5.73 47.80 5.63
N LEU A 501 -5.76 48.72 6.65
CA LEU A 501 -6.59 48.49 7.86
C LEU A 501 -8.11 48.42 7.60
N GLU A 502 -8.61 49.02 6.51
CA GLU A 502 -10.04 48.94 6.16
C GLU A 502 -10.34 47.56 5.54
N GLU A 503 -9.49 47.08 4.65
CA GLU A 503 -9.60 45.76 4.05
C GLU A 503 -9.36 44.67 5.11
N ALA A 504 -8.51 44.88 6.10
CA ALA A 504 -8.28 44.01 7.23
C ALA A 504 -9.59 43.77 8.02
N GLU A 505 -10.38 44.85 8.22
CA GLU A 505 -11.67 44.77 8.91
C GLU A 505 -12.67 43.89 8.15
N ASP A 506 -12.74 44.00 6.81
CA ASP A 506 -13.57 43.13 5.98
C ASP A 506 -13.11 41.65 6.08
N MET A 507 -11.81 41.41 6.00
CA MET A 507 -11.26 40.02 6.07
C MET A 507 -11.56 39.38 7.43
N ILE A 508 -11.23 40.06 8.54
CA ILE A 508 -11.55 39.52 9.88
C ILE A 508 -13.06 39.37 10.07
N GLY A 509 -13.84 40.30 9.54
CA GLY A 509 -15.31 40.21 9.56
C GLY A 509 -15.83 38.97 8.86
N ARG A 510 -15.28 38.59 7.72
CA ARG A 510 -15.62 37.32 7.00
C ARG A 510 -15.21 36.10 7.80
N ALA A 511 -14.04 36.08 8.43
CA ALA A 511 -13.62 35.02 9.30
C ALA A 511 -14.62 34.79 10.46
N LEU A 512 -15.05 35.87 11.10
CA LEU A 512 -16.05 35.84 12.18
C LEU A 512 -17.47 35.53 11.71
N GLN A 513 -17.82 35.77 10.43
CA GLN A 513 -19.08 35.27 9.86
C GLN A 513 -19.08 33.73 9.74
N LEU A 514 -17.93 33.12 9.44
CA LEU A 514 -17.79 31.67 9.34
C LEU A 514 -17.68 31.00 10.73
N ASP A 515 -16.98 31.65 11.69
CA ASP A 515 -16.84 31.17 13.07
C ASP A 515 -16.92 32.33 14.08
N PRO A 516 -18.14 32.72 14.52
CA PRO A 516 -18.40 33.93 15.29
C PRO A 516 -17.79 33.97 16.71
N ASN A 517 -17.47 32.82 17.27
CA ASN A 517 -16.98 32.70 18.63
C ASN A 517 -15.51 32.21 18.69
N ASN A 518 -14.79 32.29 17.60
CA ASN A 518 -13.38 31.93 17.56
C ASN A 518 -12.55 32.99 18.30
N GLY A 519 -11.91 32.57 19.40
CA GLY A 519 -11.10 33.45 20.25
C GLY A 519 -9.95 34.14 19.49
N ALA A 520 -9.30 33.44 18.56
CA ALA A 520 -8.22 33.99 17.76
C ALA A 520 -8.71 35.06 16.75
N TYR A 521 -9.90 34.87 16.17
CA TYR A 521 -10.47 35.87 15.25
C TYR A 521 -10.98 37.10 16.00
N LEU A 522 -11.52 36.94 17.21
CA LEU A 522 -11.88 38.04 18.10
C LEU A 522 -10.66 38.80 18.57
N ASP A 523 -9.54 38.13 18.85
CA ASP A 523 -8.26 38.81 19.15
C ASP A 523 -7.78 39.62 17.97
N SER A 524 -7.80 39.08 16.76
CA SER A 524 -7.43 39.79 15.53
C SER A 524 -8.29 41.04 15.31
N LEU A 525 -9.61 40.98 15.57
CA LEU A 525 -10.50 42.13 15.50
C LEU A 525 -10.14 43.18 16.58
N GLY A 526 -9.91 42.74 17.79
CA GLY A 526 -9.50 43.62 18.89
C GLY A 526 -8.16 44.27 18.61
N TRP A 527 -7.19 43.56 18.10
CA TRP A 527 -5.89 44.10 17.70
C TRP A 527 -6.02 45.10 16.55
N LEU A 528 -6.85 44.84 15.56
CA LEU A 528 -7.16 45.78 14.49
C LEU A 528 -7.75 47.11 15.06
N HIS A 529 -8.71 47.03 15.99
CA HIS A 529 -9.24 48.21 16.65
C HIS A 529 -8.17 48.96 17.45
N TYR A 530 -7.26 48.25 18.12
CA TYR A 530 -6.11 48.84 18.78
C TYR A 530 -5.23 49.65 17.79
N ARG A 531 -4.91 49.05 16.63
CA ARG A 531 -4.11 49.71 15.57
C ARG A 531 -4.83 50.92 14.97
N LYS A 532 -6.16 50.90 14.90
CA LYS A 532 -7.00 52.04 14.50
C LYS A 532 -7.18 53.09 15.62
N GLY A 533 -6.59 52.92 16.80
CA GLY A 533 -6.71 53.81 17.96
C GLY A 533 -8.03 53.74 18.69
N LYS A 534 -8.92 52.78 18.37
CA LYS A 534 -10.23 52.56 19.00
C LYS A 534 -10.10 51.69 20.23
N TYR A 535 -9.40 52.15 21.27
CA TYR A 535 -8.96 51.31 22.38
C TYR A 535 -10.08 50.71 23.23
N GLU A 536 -11.24 51.37 23.40
CA GLU A 536 -12.37 50.80 24.12
C GLU A 536 -13.04 49.67 23.32
N ASP A 537 -13.17 49.82 22.01
CA ASP A 537 -13.65 48.75 21.13
C ASP A 537 -12.67 47.60 21.10
N ALA A 538 -11.36 47.89 21.02
CA ALA A 538 -10.31 46.87 21.11
C ALA A 538 -10.43 46.05 22.41
N LEU A 539 -10.54 46.72 23.55
CA LEU A 539 -10.65 46.03 24.85
C LEU A 539 -11.87 45.12 24.94
N LYS A 540 -12.99 45.59 24.39
CA LYS A 540 -14.24 44.79 24.36
C LYS A 540 -14.04 43.48 23.62
N GLU A 541 -13.49 43.52 22.41
CA GLU A 541 -13.31 42.31 21.59
C GLU A 541 -12.18 41.42 22.14
N LEU A 542 -11.07 41.97 22.64
CA LEU A 542 -10.00 41.21 23.28
C LEU A 542 -10.45 40.45 24.55
N LEU A 543 -11.30 41.09 25.38
CA LEU A 543 -11.87 40.39 26.54
C LEU A 543 -12.83 39.27 26.12
N ARG A 544 -13.59 39.46 25.03
CA ARG A 544 -14.38 38.40 24.42
C ARG A 544 -13.47 37.28 23.88
N ALA A 545 -12.36 37.62 23.25
CA ALA A 545 -11.36 36.67 22.78
C ALA A 545 -10.89 35.75 23.92
N ALA A 546 -10.45 36.37 25.04
CA ALA A 546 -9.98 35.62 26.21
C ALA A 546 -11.03 34.66 26.81
N GLN A 547 -12.32 35.01 26.72
CA GLN A 547 -13.42 34.14 27.18
C GLN A 547 -13.70 32.94 26.25
N ASN A 548 -13.32 33.05 24.97
CA ASN A 548 -13.61 32.05 23.94
C ASN A 548 -12.36 31.21 23.55
N LEU A 549 -11.24 31.41 24.22
CA LEU A 549 -10.06 30.58 24.03
C LEU A 549 -10.29 29.19 24.64
N THR A 550 -9.85 28.15 23.96
CA THR A 550 -9.84 26.77 24.50
C THR A 550 -8.69 26.56 25.49
N ARG A 551 -7.65 27.36 25.40
CA ARG A 551 -6.50 27.43 26.32
C ARG A 551 -6.03 28.88 26.38
N ASP A 552 -5.54 29.28 27.54
CA ASP A 552 -4.96 30.62 27.73
C ASP A 552 -3.84 30.87 26.73
N ASP A 553 -3.86 32.05 26.08
CA ASP A 553 -2.88 32.45 25.09
C ASP A 553 -2.11 33.73 25.58
N PRO A 554 -0.78 33.65 25.68
CA PRO A 554 0.03 34.78 26.14
C PRO A 554 -0.09 36.01 25.23
N VAL A 555 -0.31 35.86 23.92
CA VAL A 555 -0.46 36.95 22.97
C VAL A 555 -1.74 37.75 23.23
N VAL A 556 -2.85 37.06 23.43
CA VAL A 556 -4.14 37.68 23.76
C VAL A 556 -4.05 38.46 25.06
N PHE A 557 -3.39 37.92 26.09
CA PHE A 557 -3.20 38.62 27.33
C PHE A 557 -2.24 39.82 27.20
N GLU A 558 -1.23 39.73 26.35
CA GLU A 558 -0.35 40.88 26.03
C GLU A 558 -1.14 41.99 25.32
N HIS A 559 -1.97 41.67 24.31
CA HIS A 559 -2.83 42.63 23.60
C HIS A 559 -3.83 43.31 24.54
N ILE A 560 -4.44 42.57 25.49
CA ILE A 560 -5.32 43.16 26.52
C ILE A 560 -4.53 44.13 27.39
N GLY A 561 -3.35 43.73 27.85
CA GLY A 561 -2.47 44.56 28.68
C GLY A 561 -2.05 45.85 27.98
N ASP A 562 -1.64 45.76 26.71
CA ASP A 562 -1.27 46.90 25.88
C ASP A 562 -2.46 47.85 25.69
N THR A 563 -3.65 47.31 25.49
CA THR A 563 -4.87 48.10 25.35
C THR A 563 -5.24 48.82 26.64
N TYR A 564 -5.12 48.18 27.81
CA TYR A 564 -5.32 48.84 29.11
C TYR A 564 -4.31 49.94 29.34
N ALA A 565 -3.05 49.74 28.95
CA ALA A 565 -2.01 50.74 29.06
C ALA A 565 -2.34 51.99 28.21
N LYS A 566 -2.83 51.83 26.98
CA LYS A 566 -3.29 52.94 26.14
C LYS A 566 -4.48 53.68 26.73
N LEU A 567 -5.33 53.01 27.46
CA LEU A 567 -6.45 53.60 28.21
C LEU A 567 -6.04 54.19 29.56
N SER A 568 -4.71 54.26 29.86
CA SER A 568 -4.19 54.71 31.15
C SER A 568 -4.66 53.91 32.36
N ARG A 569 -5.09 52.68 32.16
CA ARG A 569 -5.54 51.72 33.20
C ARG A 569 -4.37 50.81 33.61
N VAL A 570 -3.31 51.43 34.19
CA VAL A 570 -2.00 50.81 34.36
C VAL A 570 -2.01 49.58 35.27
N SER A 571 -2.83 49.56 36.33
CA SER A 571 -2.93 48.38 37.21
C SER A 571 -3.44 47.16 36.44
N GLN A 572 -4.49 47.33 35.65
CA GLN A 572 -5.08 46.26 34.83
C GLN A 572 -4.11 45.81 33.71
N ALA A 573 -3.35 46.75 33.14
CA ALA A 573 -2.31 46.41 32.18
C ALA A 573 -1.26 45.47 32.78
N LEU A 574 -0.76 45.78 33.99
CA LEU A 574 0.20 44.97 34.70
C LEU A 574 -0.35 43.55 35.03
N ASP A 575 -1.62 43.47 35.44
CA ASP A 575 -2.27 42.17 35.74
C ASP A 575 -2.29 41.26 34.53
N PHE A 576 -2.65 41.77 33.35
CA PHE A 576 -2.70 40.99 32.12
C PHE A 576 -1.31 40.68 31.56
N TRP A 577 -0.38 41.59 31.57
CA TRP A 577 1.02 41.34 31.20
C TRP A 577 1.65 40.29 32.12
N GLN A 578 1.30 40.28 33.42
CA GLN A 578 1.78 39.26 34.35
C GLN A 578 1.23 37.88 34.01
N LYS A 579 -0.03 37.76 33.57
CA LYS A 579 -0.59 36.50 33.05
C LYS A 579 0.15 36.07 31.80
N ALA A 580 0.39 36.96 30.85
CA ALA A 580 1.11 36.66 29.63
C ALA A 580 2.55 36.18 29.88
N ILE A 581 3.31 36.83 30.78
CA ILE A 581 4.70 36.41 31.07
C ILE A 581 4.79 35.08 31.83
N VAL A 582 3.77 34.71 32.60
CA VAL A 582 3.69 33.42 33.27
C VAL A 582 3.55 32.30 32.22
N LEU A 583 2.81 32.55 31.15
CA LEU A 583 2.62 31.58 30.06
C LEU A 583 3.81 31.53 29.09
N ASN A 584 4.52 32.66 28.93
CA ASN A 584 5.70 32.78 28.09
C ASN A 584 6.85 33.50 28.82
N PRO A 585 7.57 32.83 29.73
CA PRO A 585 8.63 33.43 30.54
C PRO A 585 9.83 33.93 29.74
N GLU A 586 9.98 33.47 28.49
CA GLU A 586 11.10 33.87 27.62
C GLU A 586 10.87 35.18 26.87
N ASN A 587 9.69 35.79 26.97
CA ASN A 587 9.39 37.07 26.35
C ASN A 587 10.08 38.23 27.10
N LYS A 588 11.36 38.49 26.74
CA LYS A 588 12.18 39.54 27.37
C LYS A 588 11.59 40.95 27.19
N SER A 589 11.02 41.22 26.01
CA SER A 589 10.39 42.50 25.72
C SER A 589 9.23 42.80 26.67
N LEU A 590 8.37 41.82 26.92
CA LEU A 590 7.26 41.94 27.87
C LEU A 590 7.76 42.08 29.31
N ALA A 591 8.81 41.35 29.70
CA ALA A 591 9.41 41.48 31.04
C ALA A 591 9.96 42.90 31.26
N GLU A 592 10.67 43.46 30.29
CA GLU A 592 11.17 44.85 30.35
C GLU A 592 10.02 45.86 30.39
N LYS A 593 8.95 45.66 29.64
CA LYS A 593 7.73 46.46 29.63
C LYS A 593 7.09 46.50 31.04
N ILE A 594 6.98 45.34 31.71
CA ILE A 594 6.44 45.22 33.06
C ILE A 594 7.31 45.98 34.08
N GLU A 595 8.63 45.76 34.08
CA GLU A 595 9.55 46.39 35.04
C GLU A 595 9.65 47.91 34.88
N SER A 596 9.69 48.40 33.66
CA SER A 596 9.69 49.83 33.39
C SER A 596 8.41 50.50 33.88
N THR A 597 7.26 49.87 33.67
CA THR A 597 5.97 50.35 34.12
C THR A 597 5.86 50.38 35.65
N LYS A 598 6.30 49.32 36.35
CA LYS A 598 6.35 49.30 37.82
C LYS A 598 7.25 50.38 38.40
N THR A 599 8.42 50.59 37.78
CA THR A 599 9.36 51.62 38.19
C THR A 599 8.77 53.02 38.03
N THR A 600 8.02 53.26 36.99
CA THR A 600 7.34 54.56 36.74
C THR A 600 6.24 54.80 37.77
N MET A 601 5.45 53.77 38.12
CA MET A 601 4.42 53.88 39.16
C MET A 601 5.02 54.19 40.55
N SER A 602 6.15 53.58 40.88
CA SER A 602 6.81 53.73 42.20
C SER A 602 7.42 55.15 42.38
N LYS A 603 7.78 55.81 41.31
CA LYS A 603 8.36 57.18 41.36
C LYS A 603 7.34 58.30 41.49
N GLY A 604 6.03 58.02 41.41
CA GLY A 604 4.97 59.02 41.47
C GLY A 604 5.00 60.05 40.31
N PRO A 605 3.95 60.83 40.12
CA PRO A 605 3.98 61.94 39.13
C PRO A 605 5.05 62.96 39.51
N PRO A 606 5.81 63.51 38.54
CA PRO A 606 6.81 64.54 38.84
C PRO A 606 6.14 65.71 39.59
N ALA A 607 6.74 66.07 40.76
CA ALA A 607 6.23 67.15 41.56
C ALA A 607 6.10 68.40 40.68
N LYS A 608 4.88 68.96 40.59
CA LYS A 608 4.67 70.26 39.96
C LYS A 608 5.53 71.27 40.72
N ILE A 609 6.63 71.74 40.12
CA ILE A 609 7.40 72.85 40.60
C ILE A 609 6.52 74.07 40.40
N ASN A 610 5.80 74.51 41.47
CA ASN A 610 5.19 75.80 41.53
C ASN A 610 6.35 76.84 41.59
N ARG A 611 6.63 77.48 40.45
CA ARG A 611 7.34 78.70 40.48
C ARG A 611 6.42 79.72 41.14
N ILE A 612 6.77 80.12 42.33
CA ILE A 612 6.27 81.33 43.00
C ILE A 612 7.14 82.47 42.45
N ASP A 613 6.50 83.34 41.68
CA ASP A 613 6.99 84.69 41.47
C ASP A 613 6.41 85.62 42.51
#